data_588c3137b0a7f34ff9cfa20671f086e4
#
_entry.id   588c3137b0a7f34ff9cfa20671f086e4
#
_cell.length_a   1.000
_cell.length_b   1.000
_cell.length_c   1.000
_cell.angle_alpha   90.00
_cell.angle_beta   90.00
_cell.angle_gamma   90.00
#
_symmetry.space_group_name_H-M   'P 1'
#
loop_
_entity.id
_entity.type
_entity.pdbx_description
1 polymer ?
#
loop_
_entity_poly.entity_id
_entity_poly.type
_entity_poly.pdbx_seq_one_letter_code
_entity_poly.pdbx_strand_id
1 'polypeptide(L)'
;MIELTLEMAERATKAAHAKAKALGTVMTVAVVDESGRPVLIARGDGAAFFSTDTARAKAVAAVAFRRATKDLGDMAMKGSAFWSAAPAVLRGEALPSIGAVPLMKAGRVIGAIGCGGGTGEQDHECAVAGAEASGTA
;
A
#
# COMPACT_ATOMS: atom_id res chain seq x y z
N MET A 1 3.00 2.65 22.42
CA MET A 1 4.27 3.05 21.76
C MET A 1 4.04 3.17 20.28
N ILE A 2 4.53 4.25 19.67
CA ILE A 2 4.41 4.43 18.22
C ILE A 2 5.60 3.74 17.55
N GLU A 3 5.33 2.74 16.71
CA GLU A 3 6.38 2.02 16.00
C GLU A 3 6.58 2.56 14.59
N LEU A 4 5.49 2.88 13.87
CA LEU A 4 5.55 3.55 12.58
C LEU A 4 5.46 5.06 12.80
N THR A 5 6.57 5.76 12.60
CA THR A 5 6.63 7.21 12.78
C THR A 5 6.32 7.95 11.49
N LEU A 6 5.93 9.22 11.60
CA LEU A 6 5.77 10.08 10.43
C LEU A 6 7.07 10.17 9.61
N GLU A 7 8.21 10.22 10.28
CA GLU A 7 9.51 10.27 9.59
C GLU A 7 9.73 9.03 8.74
N MET A 8 9.40 7.84 9.24
CA MET A 8 9.48 6.60 8.46
C MET A 8 8.53 6.66 7.25
N ALA A 9 7.30 7.15 7.47
CA ALA A 9 6.32 7.30 6.40
C ALA A 9 6.79 8.29 5.33
N GLU A 10 7.43 9.37 5.73
CA GLU A 10 7.99 10.35 4.80
C GLU A 10 9.12 9.76 3.96
N ARG A 11 10.03 9.00 4.58
CA ARG A 11 11.10 8.31 3.85
C ARG A 11 10.54 7.32 2.85
N ALA A 12 9.57 6.53 3.27
CA ALA A 12 8.91 5.54 2.40
C ALA A 12 8.23 6.22 1.20
N THR A 13 7.49 7.29 1.47
CA THR A 13 6.79 8.06 0.44
C THR A 13 7.75 8.67 -0.57
N LYS A 14 8.83 9.27 -0.08
CA LYS A 14 9.85 9.89 -0.95
C LYS A 14 10.49 8.85 -1.87
N ALA A 15 10.84 7.69 -1.34
CA ALA A 15 11.47 6.62 -2.13
C ALA A 15 10.50 6.04 -3.16
N ALA A 16 9.23 5.86 -2.80
CA ALA A 16 8.21 5.38 -3.73
C ALA A 16 8.00 6.37 -4.88
N HIS A 17 7.92 7.67 -4.59
CA HIS A 17 7.80 8.70 -5.62
C HIS A 17 9.04 8.76 -6.51
N ALA A 18 10.24 8.59 -5.95
CA ALA A 18 11.47 8.56 -6.72
C ALA A 18 11.50 7.36 -7.68
N LYS A 19 11.02 6.19 -7.21
CA LYS A 19 10.91 5.00 -8.04
C LYS A 19 9.91 5.21 -9.18
N ALA A 20 8.76 5.82 -8.89
CA ALA A 20 7.76 6.16 -9.90
C ALA A 20 8.35 7.04 -10.99
N LYS A 21 9.11 8.07 -10.60
CA LYS A 21 9.78 8.96 -11.54
C LYS A 21 10.77 8.20 -12.42
N ALA A 22 11.55 7.30 -11.83
CA ALA A 22 12.50 6.46 -12.57
C ALA A 22 11.79 5.54 -13.57
N LEU A 23 10.57 5.07 -13.23
CA LEU A 23 9.77 4.23 -14.11
C LEU A 23 8.96 5.03 -15.14
N GLY A 24 9.03 6.36 -15.09
CA GLY A 24 8.30 7.23 -16.02
C GLY A 24 6.80 7.29 -15.75
N THR A 25 6.37 7.07 -14.53
CA THR A 25 4.95 7.11 -14.15
C THR A 25 4.71 8.09 -13.00
N VAL A 26 3.45 8.44 -12.79
CA VAL A 26 3.00 9.30 -11.68
C VAL A 26 2.25 8.41 -10.68
N MET A 27 2.51 8.64 -9.40
CA MET A 27 2.07 7.73 -8.36
C MET A 27 1.47 8.49 -7.18
N THR A 28 0.42 7.95 -6.59
CA THR A 28 -0.03 8.32 -5.25
C THR A 28 0.47 7.26 -4.29
N VAL A 29 0.98 7.70 -3.15
CA VAL A 29 1.53 6.83 -2.11
C VAL A 29 0.74 7.02 -0.83
N ALA A 30 0.29 5.93 -0.22
CA ALA A 30 -0.40 5.94 1.07
C ALA A 30 0.34 5.06 2.06
N VAL A 31 0.64 5.61 3.23
CA VAL A 31 1.22 4.86 4.35
C VAL A 31 0.20 4.82 5.46
N VAL A 32 -0.16 3.62 5.89
CA VAL A 32 -1.12 3.41 6.98
C VAL A 32 -0.45 2.70 8.14
N ASP A 33 -0.96 2.92 9.35
CA ASP A 33 -0.49 2.23 10.55
C ASP A 33 -1.07 0.81 10.65
N GLU A 34 -0.76 0.11 11.73
CA GLU A 34 -1.23 -1.28 11.91
C GLU A 34 -2.74 -1.42 12.06
N SER A 35 -3.44 -0.34 12.35
CA SER A 35 -4.91 -0.32 12.40
C SER A 35 -5.55 0.04 11.07
N GLY A 36 -4.74 0.27 10.03
CA GLY A 36 -5.21 0.65 8.72
C GLY A 36 -5.51 2.15 8.57
N ARG A 37 -5.15 2.95 9.54
CA ARG A 37 -5.40 4.40 9.47
C ARG A 37 -4.23 5.12 8.80
N PRO A 38 -4.53 6.12 7.95
CA PRO A 38 -3.48 6.86 7.25
C PRO A 38 -2.56 7.62 8.21
N VAL A 39 -1.26 7.47 7.99
CA VAL A 39 -0.23 8.34 8.57
C VAL A 39 0.14 9.43 7.58
N LEU A 40 0.24 9.07 6.30
CA LEU A 40 0.60 10.01 5.23
C LEU A 40 0.05 9.51 3.90
N ILE A 41 -0.63 10.38 3.18
CA ILE A 41 -1.04 10.13 1.80
C ILE A 41 -0.53 11.30 0.97
N ALA A 42 0.25 10.99 -0.06
CA ALA A 42 0.84 12.01 -0.95
C ALA A 42 0.49 11.70 -2.40
N ARG A 43 -0.41 12.49 -2.97
CA ARG A 43 -0.78 12.36 -4.37
C ARG A 43 0.26 13.05 -5.23
N GLY A 44 0.88 12.29 -6.15
CA GLY A 44 1.80 12.86 -7.12
C GLY A 44 1.08 13.79 -8.09
N ASP A 45 1.80 14.80 -8.59
CA ASP A 45 1.25 15.76 -9.54
C ASP A 45 0.76 15.04 -10.80
N GLY A 46 -0.52 15.24 -11.13
CA GLY A 46 -1.14 14.61 -12.29
C GLY A 46 -1.72 13.23 -12.07
N ALA A 47 -1.58 12.64 -10.89
CA ALA A 47 -2.23 11.37 -10.57
C ALA A 47 -3.76 11.54 -10.50
N ALA A 48 -4.50 10.51 -10.90
CA ALA A 48 -5.96 10.54 -10.88
C ALA A 48 -6.48 10.84 -9.47
N PHE A 49 -7.54 11.63 -9.36
CA PHE A 49 -8.04 12.07 -8.04
C PHE A 49 -8.42 10.89 -7.13
N PHE A 50 -8.94 9.80 -7.68
CA PHE A 50 -9.31 8.63 -6.89
C PHE A 50 -8.12 7.77 -6.45
N SER A 51 -6.92 8.07 -6.92
CA SER A 51 -5.72 7.29 -6.56
C SER A 51 -5.39 7.39 -5.06
N THR A 52 -5.83 8.45 -4.39
CA THR A 52 -5.70 8.56 -2.94
C THR A 52 -6.53 7.49 -2.24
N ASP A 53 -7.71 7.17 -2.76
CA ASP A 53 -8.58 6.14 -2.21
C ASP A 53 -8.06 4.75 -2.52
N THR A 54 -7.64 4.50 -3.78
CA THR A 54 -7.15 3.16 -4.16
C THR A 54 -5.82 2.82 -3.51
N ALA A 55 -4.89 3.77 -3.42
CA ALA A 55 -3.61 3.54 -2.74
C ALA A 55 -3.82 3.24 -1.26
N ARG A 56 -4.70 4.01 -0.60
CA ARG A 56 -5.05 3.78 0.80
C ARG A 56 -5.70 2.41 1.00
N ALA A 57 -6.68 2.06 0.17
CA ALA A 57 -7.39 0.80 0.29
C ALA A 57 -6.48 -0.42 0.04
N LYS A 58 -5.52 -0.31 -0.87
CA LYS A 58 -4.48 -1.34 -1.06
C LYS A 58 -3.62 -1.49 0.20
N ALA A 59 -3.19 -0.37 0.78
CA ALA A 59 -2.40 -0.39 2.02
C ALA A 59 -3.19 -1.04 3.17
N VAL A 60 -4.48 -0.72 3.29
CA VAL A 60 -5.36 -1.32 4.29
C VAL A 60 -5.44 -2.84 4.10
N ALA A 61 -5.58 -3.30 2.85
CA ALA A 61 -5.60 -4.74 2.56
C ALA A 61 -4.29 -5.41 2.98
N ALA A 62 -3.15 -4.80 2.67
CA ALA A 62 -1.85 -5.36 3.02
C ALA A 62 -1.66 -5.47 4.53
N VAL A 63 -2.07 -4.46 5.29
CA VAL A 63 -1.94 -4.51 6.76
C VAL A 63 -2.94 -5.48 7.38
N ALA A 64 -4.16 -5.52 6.87
CA ALA A 64 -5.22 -6.39 7.40
C ALA A 64 -4.87 -7.87 7.22
N PHE A 65 -4.38 -8.23 6.05
CA PHE A 65 -4.03 -9.62 5.73
C PHE A 65 -2.56 -9.95 5.95
N ARG A 66 -1.75 -8.96 6.32
CA ARG A 66 -0.32 -9.11 6.65
C ARG A 66 0.50 -9.71 5.52
N ARG A 67 0.22 -9.30 4.29
CA ARG A 67 0.93 -9.77 3.11
C ARG A 67 0.79 -8.80 1.96
N ALA A 68 1.64 -8.95 0.95
CA ALA A 68 1.58 -8.12 -0.25
C ALA A 68 0.24 -8.29 -0.97
N THR A 69 -0.33 -7.20 -1.46
CA THR A 69 -1.60 -7.27 -2.20
C THR A 69 -1.45 -7.94 -3.56
N LYS A 70 -0.23 -8.10 -4.06
CA LYS A 70 0.05 -8.94 -5.21
C LYS A 70 -0.45 -10.37 -4.98
N ASP A 71 -0.16 -10.93 -3.80
CA ASP A 71 -0.61 -12.27 -3.42
C ASP A 71 -2.13 -12.32 -3.20
N LEU A 72 -2.66 -11.28 -2.55
CA LEU A 72 -4.11 -11.18 -2.28
C LEU A 72 -4.90 -11.10 -3.58
N GLY A 73 -4.39 -10.36 -4.56
CA GLY A 73 -5.03 -10.25 -5.86
C GLY A 73 -5.15 -11.61 -6.55
N ASP A 74 -4.08 -12.40 -6.51
CA ASP A 74 -4.08 -13.76 -7.08
C ASP A 74 -5.11 -14.64 -6.36
N MET A 75 -5.17 -14.56 -5.03
CA MET A 75 -6.16 -15.32 -4.24
C MET A 75 -7.59 -14.89 -4.56
N ALA A 76 -7.83 -13.59 -4.64
CA ALA A 76 -9.14 -13.04 -4.94
C ALA A 76 -9.62 -13.44 -6.34
N MET A 77 -8.72 -13.46 -7.31
CA MET A 77 -9.04 -13.85 -8.69
C MET A 77 -9.46 -15.31 -8.82
N LYS A 78 -8.95 -16.18 -7.95
CA LYS A 78 -9.34 -17.60 -7.94
C LYS A 78 -10.76 -17.79 -7.44
N GLY A 79 -11.29 -16.82 -6.71
CA GLY A 79 -12.64 -16.85 -6.17
C GLY A 79 -12.80 -17.84 -5.01
N SER A 80 -13.72 -17.52 -4.13
CA SER A 80 -14.16 -18.38 -3.03
C SER A 80 -15.31 -17.68 -2.34
N ALA A 81 -16.00 -18.37 -1.42
CA ALA A 81 -17.03 -17.75 -0.61
C ALA A 81 -16.49 -16.57 0.18
N PHE A 82 -15.27 -16.71 0.72
CA PHE A 82 -14.60 -15.62 1.45
C PHE A 82 -14.45 -14.37 0.56
N TRP A 83 -13.82 -14.52 -0.60
CA TRP A 83 -13.54 -13.37 -1.47
C TRP A 83 -14.79 -12.78 -2.12
N SER A 84 -15.85 -13.58 -2.28
CA SER A 84 -17.14 -13.07 -2.75
C SER A 84 -17.81 -12.17 -1.72
N ALA A 85 -17.66 -12.48 -0.44
CA ALA A 85 -18.28 -11.72 0.65
C ALA A 85 -17.38 -10.62 1.22
N ALA A 86 -16.06 -10.73 1.08
CA ALA A 86 -15.10 -9.84 1.70
C ALA A 86 -15.34 -8.35 1.42
N PRO A 87 -15.66 -7.91 0.18
CA PRO A 87 -15.91 -6.49 -0.07
C PRO A 87 -17.01 -5.90 0.80
N ALA A 88 -18.10 -6.65 1.01
CA ALA A 88 -19.21 -6.19 1.85
C ALA A 88 -18.81 -6.16 3.33
N VAL A 89 -18.15 -7.21 3.80
CA VAL A 89 -17.68 -7.30 5.20
C VAL A 89 -16.68 -6.20 5.52
N LEU A 90 -15.77 -5.91 4.58
CA LEU A 90 -14.74 -4.90 4.73
C LEU A 90 -15.22 -3.48 4.38
N ARG A 91 -16.48 -3.34 3.98
CA ARG A 91 -17.13 -2.04 3.69
C ARG A 91 -16.39 -1.19 2.67
N GLY A 92 -15.75 -1.81 1.70
CA GLY A 92 -14.96 -1.10 0.70
C GLY A 92 -13.65 -0.49 1.22
N GLU A 93 -13.25 -0.79 2.46
CA GLU A 93 -12.05 -0.22 3.07
C GLU A 93 -10.76 -0.85 2.57
N ALA A 94 -10.81 -2.09 2.07
CA ALA A 94 -9.63 -2.83 1.64
C ALA A 94 -9.77 -3.28 0.20
N LEU A 95 -8.75 -3.00 -0.60
CA LEU A 95 -8.68 -3.38 -2.02
C LEU A 95 -7.59 -4.43 -2.22
N PRO A 96 -7.94 -5.71 -2.46
CA PRO A 96 -6.95 -6.77 -2.65
C PRO A 96 -6.41 -6.77 -4.09
N SER A 97 -5.79 -5.67 -4.47
CA SER A 97 -5.22 -5.48 -5.81
C SER A 97 -3.75 -5.11 -5.67
N ILE A 98 -2.93 -5.66 -6.56
CA ILE A 98 -1.48 -5.46 -6.56
C ILE A 98 -1.10 -3.99 -6.40
N GLY A 99 -0.12 -3.71 -5.54
CA GLY A 99 0.41 -2.36 -5.36
C GLY A 99 0.67 -1.95 -3.91
N ALA A 100 0.53 -2.85 -2.94
CA ALA A 100 0.85 -2.55 -1.55
C ALA A 100 1.62 -3.68 -0.90
N VAL A 101 2.46 -3.32 0.07
CA VAL A 101 3.22 -4.30 0.87
C VAL A 101 3.21 -3.87 2.34
N PRO A 102 3.28 -4.83 3.28
CA PRO A 102 3.40 -4.51 4.69
C PRO A 102 4.73 -3.83 5.01
N LEU A 103 4.72 -3.00 6.05
CA LEU A 103 5.92 -2.48 6.67
C LEU A 103 6.19 -3.34 7.91
N MET A 104 7.37 -3.91 7.98
CA MET A 104 7.73 -4.88 9.00
C MET A 104 8.78 -4.33 9.96
N LYS A 105 8.69 -4.72 11.22
CA LYS A 105 9.71 -4.45 12.22
C LYS A 105 9.82 -5.64 13.15
N ALA A 106 11.01 -6.23 13.25
CA ALA A 106 11.25 -7.39 14.11
C ALA A 106 10.24 -8.52 13.88
N GLY A 107 9.91 -8.78 12.62
CA GLY A 107 8.96 -9.85 12.25
C GLY A 107 7.49 -9.51 12.43
N ARG A 108 7.16 -8.28 12.86
CA ARG A 108 5.77 -7.83 13.04
C ARG A 108 5.38 -6.81 11.97
N VAL A 109 4.13 -6.85 11.58
CA VAL A 109 3.56 -5.81 10.70
C VAL A 109 3.23 -4.60 11.56
N ILE A 110 3.84 -3.46 11.23
CA ILE A 110 3.60 -2.18 11.95
C ILE A 110 2.83 -1.18 11.10
N GLY A 111 2.54 -1.52 9.86
CA GLY A 111 1.82 -0.68 8.92
C GLY A 111 1.93 -1.26 7.53
N ALA A 112 1.59 -0.46 6.54
CA ALA A 112 1.72 -0.82 5.14
C ALA A 112 1.89 0.42 4.26
N ILE A 113 2.47 0.21 3.08
CA ILE A 113 2.56 1.23 2.05
C ILE A 113 1.83 0.74 0.81
N GLY A 114 0.97 1.59 0.26
CA GLY A 114 0.23 1.32 -0.96
C GLY A 114 0.48 2.39 -2.00
N CYS A 115 0.52 1.97 -3.25
CA CYS A 115 0.73 2.86 -4.39
C CYS A 115 -0.38 2.66 -5.42
N GLY A 116 -0.73 3.73 -6.11
CA GLY A 116 -1.69 3.71 -7.19
C GLY A 116 -1.40 4.80 -8.20
N GLY A 117 -1.60 4.50 -9.47
CA GLY A 117 -1.39 5.45 -10.57
C GLY A 117 -0.65 4.88 -11.77
N GLY A 118 0.14 3.84 -11.58
CA GLY A 118 0.82 3.12 -12.65
C GLY A 118 0.10 1.82 -12.99
N THR A 119 0.80 0.92 -13.67
CA THR A 119 0.35 -0.46 -13.81
C THR A 119 0.46 -1.15 -12.45
N GLY A 120 -0.20 -2.28 -12.27
CA GLY A 120 -0.09 -3.04 -11.02
C GLY A 120 1.36 -3.37 -10.65
N GLU A 121 2.16 -3.79 -11.61
CA GLU A 121 3.57 -4.10 -11.39
C GLU A 121 4.37 -2.85 -10.99
N GLN A 122 4.12 -1.71 -11.61
CA GLN A 122 4.77 -0.45 -11.25
C GLN A 122 4.37 -0.01 -9.84
N ASP A 123 3.08 -0.13 -9.51
CA ASP A 123 2.58 0.18 -8.17
C ASP A 123 3.30 -0.68 -7.12
N HIS A 124 3.42 -1.98 -7.40
CA HIS A 124 4.11 -2.91 -6.51
C HIS A 124 5.59 -2.56 -6.33
N GLU A 125 6.30 -2.28 -7.43
CA GLU A 125 7.72 -1.88 -7.38
C GLU A 125 7.93 -0.62 -6.55
N CYS A 126 7.04 0.36 -6.69
CA CYS A 126 7.12 1.60 -5.92
C CYS A 126 6.86 1.35 -4.44
N ALA A 127 5.89 0.49 -4.11
CA ALA A 127 5.61 0.13 -2.73
C ALA A 127 6.81 -0.59 -2.08
N VAL A 128 7.43 -1.52 -2.80
CA VAL A 128 8.63 -2.24 -2.34
C VAL A 128 9.77 -1.25 -2.10
N ALA A 129 10.02 -0.33 -3.03
CA ALA A 129 11.07 0.68 -2.87
C ALA A 129 10.83 1.55 -1.63
N GLY A 130 9.57 1.92 -1.40
CA GLY A 130 9.19 2.68 -0.21
C GLY A 130 9.42 1.89 1.08
N ALA A 131 9.00 0.63 1.11
CA ALA A 131 9.19 -0.24 2.27
C ALA A 131 10.67 -0.40 2.61
N GLU A 132 11.51 -0.63 1.62
CA GLU A 132 12.96 -0.77 1.81
C GLU A 132 13.60 0.48 2.39
N ALA A 133 13.13 1.66 2.00
CA ALA A 133 13.69 2.94 2.45
C ALA A 133 13.11 3.43 3.78
N SER A 134 12.05 2.80 4.28
CA SER A 134 11.35 3.28 5.47
C SER A 134 12.15 3.22 6.76
N GLY A 135 13.14 2.34 6.83
CA GLY A 135 13.89 2.07 8.05
C GLY A 135 13.16 1.14 9.01
N THR A 136 12.19 0.38 8.51
CA THR A 136 11.40 -0.56 9.31
C THR A 136 11.91 -1.99 9.25
N ALA A 137 13.05 -2.22 8.74
CA ALA A 137 13.63 -3.54 8.47
C ALA A 137 13.43 -4.59 9.58
#